data_4c26355a0ce2709edb3382b3a853797a
#
_entry.id   4c26355a0ce2709edb3382b3a853797a
#
_cell.length_a   1.000
_cell.length_b   1.000
_cell.length_c   1.000
_cell.angle_alpha   90.00
_cell.angle_beta   90.00
_cell.angle_gamma   90.00
#
_symmetry.space_group_name_H-M   'P 1'
#
loop_
_entity.id
_entity.type
_entity.pdbx_description
1 polymer ?
#
loop_
_entity_poly.entity_id
_entity_poly.type
_entity_poly.pdbx_seq_one_letter_code
_entity_poly.pdbx_strand_id
1 'polypeptide(L)'
;MMKYLIVSDIHGSLPALEQVLAFYREQQCGMLCIFGDILNYGPRNGIPQGLDPKGIAERLNAMAGEIVAIRGNCDSEVEQMLLDFPILSDYTLLVDNGKRFFLTHGHIYNEDRLPKGRFDCLFYGHTHRWKLERTVHSAVCNTGSITFPKDGNMPTFAIYCDGTVSVHRLDGSRLKELSL
;
A
#
# COMPACT_ATOMS: atom_id res chain seq x y z
N MET A 1 -19.70 6.15 -3.82
CA MET A 1 -18.49 5.83 -4.62
C MET A 1 -17.43 5.30 -3.67
N MET A 2 -16.78 4.19 -4.03
CA MET A 2 -15.78 3.56 -3.15
C MET A 2 -14.51 4.40 -3.09
N LYS A 3 -13.99 4.65 -1.90
CA LYS A 3 -12.69 5.29 -1.69
C LYS A 3 -11.71 4.23 -1.18
N TYR A 4 -10.57 4.11 -1.83
CA TYR A 4 -9.53 3.15 -1.51
C TYR A 4 -8.36 3.88 -0.85
N LEU A 5 -7.94 3.44 0.32
CA LEU A 5 -6.68 3.87 0.92
C LEU A 5 -5.64 2.80 0.64
N ILE A 6 -4.46 3.20 0.19
CA ILE A 6 -3.44 2.31 -0.33
C ILE A 6 -2.13 2.56 0.41
N VAL A 7 -1.61 1.52 1.07
CA VAL A 7 -0.37 1.57 1.83
C VAL A 7 0.58 0.46 1.43
N SER A 8 1.86 0.63 1.71
CA SER A 8 2.90 -0.39 1.55
C SER A 8 3.96 -0.23 2.63
N ASP A 9 4.72 -1.30 2.85
CA ASP A 9 5.95 -1.24 3.64
C ASP A 9 5.68 -0.71 5.06
N ILE A 10 4.75 -1.39 5.77
CA ILE A 10 4.34 -1.12 7.17
C ILE A 10 5.45 -1.56 8.13
N HIS A 11 6.12 -2.68 7.81
CA HIS A 11 7.29 -3.18 8.50
C HIS A 11 7.16 -3.24 10.04
N GLY A 12 6.01 -3.63 10.52
CA GLY A 12 5.81 -3.87 11.95
C GLY A 12 5.59 -2.62 12.81
N SER A 13 5.51 -1.41 12.23
CA SER A 13 5.29 -0.17 12.98
C SER A 13 3.79 0.04 13.28
N LEU A 14 3.36 -0.32 14.48
CA LEU A 14 1.98 -0.07 14.90
C LEU A 14 1.62 1.43 14.93
N PRO A 15 2.47 2.34 15.43
CA PRO A 15 2.15 3.77 15.44
C PRO A 15 1.96 4.35 14.03
N ALA A 16 2.73 3.91 13.04
CA ALA A 16 2.56 4.35 11.65
C ALA A 16 1.23 3.84 11.07
N LEU A 17 0.90 2.57 11.31
CA LEU A 17 -0.38 2.00 10.88
C LEU A 17 -1.57 2.72 11.54
N GLU A 18 -1.51 3.01 12.83
CA GLU A 18 -2.62 3.69 13.56
C GLU A 18 -2.91 5.09 12.98
N GLN A 19 -1.89 5.84 12.54
CA GLN A 19 -2.09 7.11 11.85
C GLN A 19 -2.85 6.92 10.53
N VAL A 20 -2.47 5.91 9.75
CA VAL A 20 -3.15 5.56 8.49
C VAL A 20 -4.59 5.13 8.74
N LEU A 21 -4.84 4.30 9.75
CA LEU A 21 -6.19 3.83 10.10
C LEU A 21 -7.06 4.94 10.66
N ALA A 22 -6.48 5.92 11.36
CA ALA A 22 -7.22 7.12 11.77
C ALA A 22 -7.71 7.90 10.55
N PHE A 23 -6.83 8.12 9.58
CA PHE A 23 -7.17 8.78 8.33
C PHE A 23 -8.18 7.97 7.49
N TYR A 24 -8.04 6.64 7.44
CA TYR A 24 -9.00 5.74 6.79
C TYR A 24 -10.42 5.96 7.31
N ARG A 25 -10.58 6.03 8.62
CA ARG A 25 -11.88 6.27 9.27
C ARG A 25 -12.39 7.69 9.04
N GLU A 26 -11.55 8.69 9.22
CA GLU A 26 -11.88 10.10 9.02
C GLU A 26 -12.38 10.38 7.60
N GLN A 27 -11.69 9.81 6.61
CA GLN A 27 -12.01 9.97 5.19
C GLN A 27 -13.12 9.03 4.71
N GLN A 28 -13.67 8.18 5.59
CA GLN A 28 -14.70 7.19 5.26
C GLN A 28 -14.30 6.33 4.07
N CYS A 29 -13.06 5.83 4.07
CA CYS A 29 -12.60 4.89 3.06
C CYS A 29 -13.35 3.57 3.19
N GLY A 30 -13.65 2.92 2.08
CA GLY A 30 -14.40 1.66 2.04
C GLY A 30 -13.52 0.44 1.82
N MET A 31 -12.23 0.64 1.51
CA MET A 31 -11.28 -0.46 1.31
C MET A 31 -9.86 -0.01 1.60
N LEU A 32 -9.12 -0.85 2.31
CA LEU A 32 -7.68 -0.72 2.57
C LEU A 32 -6.91 -1.70 1.67
N CYS A 33 -6.07 -1.16 0.79
CA CYS A 33 -5.18 -1.96 -0.05
C CYS A 33 -3.78 -1.94 0.57
N ILE A 34 -3.23 -3.11 0.90
CA ILE A 34 -1.91 -3.27 1.53
C ILE A 34 -0.97 -3.97 0.56
N PHE A 35 0.11 -3.32 0.16
CA PHE A 35 1.05 -3.86 -0.82
C PHE A 35 2.26 -4.50 -0.18
N GLY A 36 2.03 -5.32 0.85
CA GLY A 36 3.02 -6.19 1.46
C GLY A 36 3.98 -5.52 2.44
N ASP A 37 4.91 -6.33 2.92
CA ASP A 37 5.88 -6.01 3.98
C ASP A 37 5.15 -5.50 5.23
N ILE A 38 4.23 -6.35 5.76
CA ILE A 38 3.24 -5.97 6.77
C ILE A 38 3.83 -6.04 8.17
N LEU A 39 4.17 -7.24 8.62
CA LEU A 39 4.55 -7.49 10.01
C LEU A 39 6.06 -7.49 10.23
N ASN A 40 6.81 -8.00 9.27
CA ASN A 40 8.26 -8.13 9.36
C ASN A 40 8.96 -6.80 9.05
N TYR A 41 9.78 -6.32 9.99
CA TYR A 41 10.53 -5.07 9.79
C TYR A 41 11.56 -5.13 8.65
N GLY A 42 11.91 -6.35 8.18
CA GLY A 42 12.92 -6.59 7.15
C GLY A 42 14.35 -6.42 7.69
N PRO A 43 15.21 -7.45 7.57
CA PRO A 43 16.54 -7.44 8.21
C PRO A 43 17.50 -6.37 7.69
N ARG A 44 17.18 -5.74 6.56
CA ARG A 44 17.97 -4.62 5.99
C ARG A 44 17.53 -3.25 6.49
N ASN A 45 16.36 -3.16 7.11
CA ASN A 45 15.86 -1.94 7.73
C ASN A 45 16.22 -1.98 9.23
N GLY A 46 16.35 -0.90 9.90
CA GLY A 46 16.45 -0.91 11.36
C GLY A 46 15.17 -1.40 12.03
N ILE A 47 15.17 -1.53 13.34
CA ILE A 47 13.95 -1.81 14.11
C ILE A 47 13.10 -0.54 14.12
N PRO A 48 11.84 -0.60 13.67
CA PRO A 48 10.99 0.58 13.64
C PRO A 48 10.58 1.01 15.05
N GLN A 49 10.27 2.28 15.20
CA GLN A 49 9.65 2.77 16.42
C GLN A 49 8.28 2.08 16.61
N GLY A 50 8.04 1.57 17.82
CA GLY A 50 6.77 0.91 18.12
C GLY A 50 6.56 -0.38 17.34
N LEU A 51 7.63 -1.19 17.14
CA LEU A 51 7.52 -2.53 16.56
C LEU A 51 6.53 -3.37 17.37
N ASP A 52 5.38 -3.67 16.78
CA ASP A 52 4.34 -4.50 17.37
C ASP A 52 3.56 -5.28 16.29
N PRO A 53 4.14 -6.35 15.74
CA PRO A 53 3.47 -7.17 14.73
C PRO A 53 2.14 -7.76 15.20
N LYS A 54 2.04 -8.11 16.50
CA LYS A 54 0.82 -8.66 17.07
C LYS A 54 -0.30 -7.61 17.14
N GLY A 55 0.02 -6.42 17.61
CA GLY A 55 -0.94 -5.30 17.61
C GLY A 55 -1.41 -4.94 16.21
N ILE A 56 -0.52 -4.99 15.20
CA ILE A 56 -0.89 -4.80 13.79
C ILE A 56 -1.87 -5.87 13.33
N ALA A 57 -1.58 -7.16 13.61
CA ALA A 57 -2.47 -8.26 13.23
C ALA A 57 -3.85 -8.09 13.87
N GLU A 58 -3.94 -7.76 15.16
CA GLU A 58 -5.20 -7.49 15.85
C GLU A 58 -6.00 -6.36 15.19
N ARG A 59 -5.36 -5.25 14.82
CA ARG A 59 -6.01 -4.11 14.14
C ARG A 59 -6.53 -4.46 12.76
N LEU A 60 -5.72 -5.15 11.95
CA LEU A 60 -6.08 -5.50 10.59
C LEU A 60 -7.13 -6.62 10.56
N ASN A 61 -7.05 -7.63 11.42
CA ASN A 61 -8.05 -8.70 11.52
C ASN A 61 -9.43 -8.17 11.90
N ALA A 62 -9.50 -7.12 12.75
CA ALA A 62 -10.77 -6.47 13.10
C ALA A 62 -11.49 -5.85 11.90
N MET A 63 -10.79 -5.64 10.75
CA MET A 63 -11.34 -5.10 9.51
C MET A 63 -11.02 -5.97 8.29
N ALA A 64 -10.79 -7.26 8.46
CA ALA A 64 -10.36 -8.19 7.41
C ALA A 64 -11.24 -8.16 6.15
N GLY A 65 -12.56 -7.95 6.31
CA GLY A 65 -13.50 -7.84 5.19
C GLY A 65 -13.35 -6.58 4.33
N GLU A 66 -12.57 -5.61 4.77
CA GLU A 66 -12.32 -4.35 4.05
C GLU A 66 -10.90 -4.30 3.45
N ILE A 67 -10.14 -5.43 3.50
CA ILE A 67 -8.73 -5.47 3.10
C ILE A 67 -8.53 -6.26 1.81
N VAL A 68 -7.72 -5.68 0.92
CA VAL A 68 -7.06 -6.38 -0.19
C VAL A 68 -5.56 -6.29 0.04
N ALA A 69 -4.88 -7.43 0.17
CA ALA A 69 -3.44 -7.45 0.42
C ALA A 69 -2.66 -8.21 -0.67
N ILE A 70 -1.42 -7.80 -0.86
CA ILE A 70 -0.46 -8.35 -1.81
C ILE A 70 0.78 -8.77 -1.03
N ARG A 71 1.45 -9.82 -1.47
CA ARG A 71 2.68 -10.30 -0.86
C ARG A 71 3.85 -9.36 -1.10
N GLY A 72 4.48 -8.89 -0.04
CA GLY A 72 5.80 -8.27 -0.07
C GLY A 72 6.93 -9.30 -0.05
N ASN A 73 8.16 -8.82 -0.17
CA ASN A 73 9.32 -9.71 -0.12
C ASN A 73 9.69 -10.15 1.31
N CYS A 74 9.15 -9.50 2.32
CA CYS A 74 9.33 -9.89 3.72
C CYS A 74 8.17 -10.72 4.26
N ASP A 75 7.04 -10.79 3.56
CA ASP A 75 5.87 -11.56 3.99
C ASP A 75 6.04 -13.06 3.74
N SER A 76 5.56 -13.85 4.68
CA SER A 76 5.73 -15.29 4.69
C SER A 76 4.45 -16.03 5.13
N GLU A 77 4.47 -17.35 4.98
CA GLU A 77 3.40 -18.23 5.46
C GLU A 77 3.19 -18.09 6.98
N VAL A 78 4.23 -17.78 7.75
CA VAL A 78 4.12 -17.56 9.21
C VAL A 78 3.29 -16.32 9.50
N GLU A 79 3.44 -15.25 8.71
CA GLU A 79 2.62 -14.05 8.85
C GLU A 79 1.19 -14.29 8.40
N GLN A 80 0.99 -15.08 7.34
CA GLN A 80 -0.36 -15.49 6.93
C GLN A 80 -1.12 -16.24 8.05
N MET A 81 -0.43 -16.96 8.93
CA MET A 81 -1.07 -17.62 10.06
C MET A 81 -1.61 -16.65 11.14
N LEU A 82 -1.17 -15.40 11.12
CA LEU A 82 -1.58 -14.35 12.06
C LEU A 82 -2.66 -13.44 11.49
N LEU A 83 -2.87 -13.45 10.15
CA LEU A 83 -3.76 -12.55 9.45
C LEU A 83 -4.97 -13.31 8.87
N ASP A 84 -6.18 -12.84 9.15
CA ASP A 84 -7.45 -13.47 8.77
C ASP A 84 -7.85 -13.18 7.29
N PHE A 85 -7.02 -12.49 6.55
CA PHE A 85 -7.20 -12.19 5.13
C PHE A 85 -5.99 -12.68 4.32
N PRO A 86 -6.15 -13.02 3.01
CA PRO A 86 -5.04 -13.51 2.18
C PRO A 86 -3.97 -12.45 1.96
N ILE A 87 -2.69 -12.83 2.13
CA ILE A 87 -1.54 -11.93 1.91
C ILE A 87 -0.51 -12.48 0.91
N LEU A 88 -0.67 -13.70 0.39
CA LEU A 88 0.37 -14.40 -0.36
C LEU A 88 0.24 -14.30 -1.89
N SER A 89 -0.60 -13.40 -2.40
CA SER A 89 -0.73 -13.15 -3.84
C SER A 89 0.34 -12.18 -4.33
N ASP A 90 1.07 -12.53 -5.39
CA ASP A 90 2.11 -11.66 -5.98
C ASP A 90 1.54 -10.41 -6.63
N TYR A 91 0.28 -10.46 -7.06
CA TYR A 91 -0.47 -9.34 -7.63
C TYR A 91 -1.98 -9.56 -7.54
N THR A 92 -2.72 -8.48 -7.71
CA THR A 92 -4.19 -8.51 -7.91
C THR A 92 -4.59 -7.51 -8.98
N LEU A 93 -5.61 -7.86 -9.75
CA LEU A 93 -6.29 -6.92 -10.64
C LEU A 93 -7.56 -6.44 -9.95
N LEU A 94 -7.64 -5.15 -9.73
CA LEU A 94 -8.84 -4.50 -9.21
C LEU A 94 -9.50 -3.68 -10.32
N VAL A 95 -10.82 -3.76 -10.43
CA VAL A 95 -11.59 -2.99 -11.42
C VAL A 95 -12.59 -2.13 -10.67
N ASP A 96 -12.55 -0.84 -10.89
CA ASP A 96 -13.49 0.12 -10.33
C ASP A 96 -13.91 1.14 -11.41
N ASN A 97 -15.22 1.31 -11.61
CA ASN A 97 -15.80 2.23 -12.60
C ASN A 97 -15.14 2.13 -14.00
N GLY A 98 -14.85 0.89 -14.45
CA GLY A 98 -14.22 0.63 -15.74
C GLY A 98 -12.70 0.87 -15.80
N LYS A 99 -12.10 1.39 -14.75
CA LYS A 99 -10.65 1.50 -14.59
C LYS A 99 -10.07 0.18 -14.08
N ARG A 100 -8.92 -0.20 -14.59
CA ARG A 100 -8.20 -1.42 -14.22
C ARG A 100 -6.92 -1.06 -13.50
N PHE A 101 -6.72 -1.58 -12.31
CA PHE A 101 -5.54 -1.37 -11.49
C PHE A 101 -4.76 -2.66 -11.36
N PHE A 102 -3.48 -2.62 -11.65
CA PHE A 102 -2.55 -3.70 -11.36
C PHE A 102 -1.89 -3.37 -10.02
N LEU A 103 -2.21 -4.16 -9.01
CA LEU A 103 -1.72 -4.00 -7.65
C LEU A 103 -0.61 -5.02 -7.40
N THR A 104 0.55 -4.59 -6.96
CA THR A 104 1.70 -5.45 -6.66
C THR A 104 2.57 -4.81 -5.59
N HIS A 105 3.48 -5.58 -4.99
CA HIS A 105 4.43 -4.99 -4.05
C HIS A 105 5.54 -4.18 -4.74
N GLY A 106 6.06 -4.66 -5.87
CA GLY A 106 7.12 -3.98 -6.62
C GLY A 106 8.41 -4.79 -6.80
N HIS A 107 8.63 -5.85 -6.02
CA HIS A 107 9.82 -6.68 -6.13
C HIS A 107 9.80 -7.65 -7.34
N ILE A 108 8.60 -7.99 -7.83
CA ILE A 108 8.41 -8.85 -9.03
C ILE A 108 8.04 -7.98 -10.23
N TYR A 109 6.98 -7.18 -10.11
CA TYR A 109 6.50 -6.25 -11.14
C TYR A 109 6.65 -4.82 -10.64
N ASN A 110 7.11 -3.93 -11.50
CA ASN A 110 7.28 -2.50 -11.24
C ASN A 110 7.33 -1.74 -12.57
N GLU A 111 7.68 -0.45 -12.57
CA GLU A 111 7.76 0.36 -13.79
C GLU A 111 8.84 -0.09 -14.79
N ASP A 112 9.93 -0.71 -14.30
CA ASP A 112 11.02 -1.26 -15.14
C ASP A 112 10.72 -2.68 -15.62
N ARG A 113 9.76 -3.35 -14.98
CA ARG A 113 9.33 -4.70 -15.27
C ARG A 113 7.80 -4.75 -15.30
N LEU A 114 7.23 -4.08 -16.29
CA LEU A 114 5.78 -3.98 -16.45
C LEU A 114 5.15 -5.35 -16.74
N PRO A 115 4.02 -5.67 -16.09
CA PRO A 115 3.24 -6.85 -16.44
C PRO A 115 2.65 -6.68 -17.84
N LYS A 116 2.52 -7.79 -18.57
CA LYS A 116 1.80 -7.79 -19.84
C LYS A 116 0.29 -7.69 -19.57
N GLY A 117 -0.39 -6.85 -20.32
CA GLY A 117 -1.82 -6.64 -20.19
C GLY A 117 -2.21 -5.16 -20.16
N ARG A 118 -3.53 -4.90 -20.19
CA ARG A 118 -4.06 -3.54 -20.12
C ARG A 118 -4.42 -3.19 -18.69
N PHE A 119 -3.89 -2.09 -18.20
CA PHE A 119 -4.27 -1.46 -16.94
C PHE A 119 -4.17 0.07 -17.06
N ASP A 120 -4.96 0.80 -16.30
CA ASP A 120 -4.99 2.26 -16.29
C ASP A 120 -3.99 2.82 -15.26
N CYS A 121 -3.74 2.06 -14.19
CA CYS A 121 -2.72 2.42 -13.20
C CYS A 121 -2.00 1.16 -12.67
N LEU A 122 -0.66 1.25 -12.58
CA LEU A 122 0.18 0.34 -11.82
C LEU A 122 0.40 0.92 -10.42
N PHE A 123 0.00 0.19 -9.40
CA PHE A 123 0.27 0.54 -8.01
C PHE A 123 1.31 -0.40 -7.40
N TYR A 124 2.31 0.14 -6.70
CA TYR A 124 3.33 -0.66 -6.02
C TYR A 124 3.98 0.10 -4.85
N GLY A 125 4.88 -0.54 -4.10
CA GLY A 125 5.67 -0.03 -2.99
C GLY A 125 7.14 -0.40 -3.08
N HIS A 126 7.67 -1.18 -2.12
CA HIS A 126 8.98 -1.83 -2.11
C HIS A 126 10.21 -0.91 -2.10
N THR A 127 10.21 0.12 -2.93
CA THR A 127 11.37 1.03 -3.02
C THR A 127 11.44 2.02 -1.86
N HIS A 128 10.36 2.17 -1.10
CA HIS A 128 10.16 3.16 -0.04
C HIS A 128 10.26 4.61 -0.53
N ARG A 129 10.09 4.82 -1.84
CA ARG A 129 10.12 6.13 -2.51
C ARG A 129 8.79 6.35 -3.19
N TRP A 130 8.03 7.33 -2.75
CA TRP A 130 6.76 7.62 -3.39
C TRP A 130 6.95 8.19 -4.80
N LYS A 131 6.03 7.87 -5.68
CA LYS A 131 5.98 8.35 -7.05
C LYS A 131 4.53 8.39 -7.53
N LEU A 132 4.16 9.39 -8.30
CA LEU A 132 2.87 9.43 -8.99
C LEU A 132 3.05 10.13 -10.33
N GLU A 133 3.02 9.39 -11.43
CA GLU A 133 3.28 9.91 -12.75
C GLU A 133 2.41 9.24 -13.82
N ARG A 134 2.17 9.96 -14.91
CA ARG A 134 1.57 9.41 -16.12
C ARG A 134 2.69 8.99 -17.06
N THR A 135 2.58 7.77 -17.55
CA THR A 135 3.41 7.24 -18.63
C THR A 135 2.64 7.29 -19.96
N VAL A 136 3.27 6.85 -21.04
CA VAL A 136 2.63 6.78 -22.37
C VAL A 136 1.43 5.81 -22.37
N HIS A 137 1.44 4.79 -21.54
CA HIS A 137 0.44 3.69 -21.57
C HIS A 137 -0.50 3.65 -20.37
N SER A 138 -0.05 4.16 -19.22
CA SER A 138 -0.80 4.07 -17.96
C SER A 138 -0.33 5.15 -16.98
N ALA A 139 -0.96 5.21 -15.80
CA ALA A 139 -0.38 5.88 -14.66
C ALA A 139 0.46 4.89 -13.83
N VAL A 140 1.42 5.42 -13.08
CA VAL A 140 2.25 4.69 -12.13
C VAL A 140 2.17 5.39 -10.78
N CYS A 141 1.83 4.65 -9.73
CA CYS A 141 1.82 5.12 -8.36
C CYS A 141 2.63 4.18 -7.47
N ASN A 142 3.75 4.68 -6.96
CA ASN A 142 4.43 4.05 -5.82
C ASN A 142 3.97 4.77 -4.56
N THR A 143 3.43 4.03 -3.59
CA THR A 143 2.89 4.63 -2.36
C THR A 143 3.98 5.07 -1.39
N GLY A 144 5.24 4.68 -1.62
CA GLY A 144 6.31 4.84 -0.64
C GLY A 144 6.19 3.85 0.53
N SER A 145 6.75 4.21 1.66
CA SER A 145 6.62 3.47 2.92
C SER A 145 6.05 4.38 4.00
N ILE A 146 5.18 3.84 4.84
CA ILE A 146 4.68 4.57 6.00
C ILE A 146 5.65 4.55 7.19
N THR A 147 6.70 3.72 7.11
CA THR A 147 7.64 3.48 8.23
C THR A 147 9.08 3.86 7.89
N PHE A 148 9.58 3.43 6.74
CA PHE A 148 10.98 3.60 6.34
C PHE A 148 11.13 4.35 5.00
N PRO A 149 10.69 5.59 4.88
CA PRO A 149 10.90 6.35 3.64
C PRO A 149 12.40 6.50 3.35
N LYS A 150 12.77 6.48 2.07
CA LYS A 150 14.17 6.61 1.61
C LYS A 150 14.40 7.92 0.86
N ASP A 151 15.68 8.28 0.71
CA ASP A 151 16.15 9.43 -0.08
C ASP A 151 15.53 10.77 0.35
N GLY A 152 15.40 10.97 1.66
CA GLY A 152 14.84 12.20 2.21
C GLY A 152 13.32 12.37 2.05
N ASN A 153 12.62 11.33 1.55
CA ASN A 153 11.17 11.34 1.52
C ASN A 153 10.56 11.26 2.93
N MET A 154 9.33 11.73 3.04
CA MET A 154 8.50 11.53 4.23
C MET A 154 7.68 10.25 4.12
N PRO A 155 7.19 9.68 5.23
CA PRO A 155 6.22 8.59 5.19
C PRO A 155 4.97 8.97 4.40
N THR A 156 4.52 8.08 3.50
CA THR A 156 3.42 8.36 2.58
C THR A 156 2.51 7.16 2.38
N PHE A 157 1.27 7.46 1.99
CA PHE A 157 0.27 6.54 1.48
C PHE A 157 -0.45 7.16 0.28
N ALA A 158 -1.27 6.38 -0.43
CA ALA A 158 -2.07 6.90 -1.54
C ALA A 158 -3.57 6.73 -1.29
N ILE A 159 -4.37 7.52 -2.00
CA ILE A 159 -5.82 7.38 -2.07
C ILE A 159 -6.20 7.29 -3.55
N TYR A 160 -7.13 6.38 -3.84
CA TYR A 160 -7.88 6.41 -5.07
C TYR A 160 -9.36 6.68 -4.77
N CYS A 161 -9.93 7.65 -5.48
CA CYS A 161 -11.35 7.96 -5.44
C CYS A 161 -11.77 8.58 -6.76
N ASP A 162 -12.85 8.09 -7.35
CA ASP A 162 -13.49 8.68 -8.52
C ASP A 162 -12.54 9.04 -9.68
N GLY A 163 -11.74 8.08 -10.11
CA GLY A 163 -10.81 8.28 -11.22
C GLY A 163 -9.57 9.11 -10.87
N THR A 164 -9.40 9.52 -9.62
CA THR A 164 -8.25 10.32 -9.17
C THR A 164 -7.41 9.55 -8.18
N VAL A 165 -6.10 9.50 -8.42
CA VAL A 165 -5.10 9.00 -7.49
C VAL A 165 -4.40 10.19 -6.83
N SER A 166 -4.21 10.13 -5.53
CA SER A 166 -3.45 11.14 -4.78
C SER A 166 -2.50 10.50 -3.77
N VAL A 167 -1.33 11.11 -3.58
CA VAL A 167 -0.33 10.69 -2.57
C VAL A 167 -0.34 11.69 -1.43
N HIS A 168 -0.33 11.17 -0.22
CA HIS A 168 -0.45 11.93 1.02
C HIS A 168 0.67 11.58 2.00
N ARG A 169 1.03 12.54 2.86
CA ARG A 169 1.81 12.28 4.08
C ARG A 169 0.92 11.69 5.17
N LEU A 170 1.52 11.14 6.23
CA LEU A 170 0.76 10.59 7.35
C LEU A 170 -0.08 11.64 8.11
N ASP A 171 0.25 12.92 8.02
CA ASP A 171 -0.57 14.01 8.57
C ASP A 171 -1.81 14.35 7.70
N GLY A 172 -2.02 13.61 6.61
CA GLY A 172 -3.12 13.81 5.67
C GLY A 172 -2.85 14.85 4.59
N SER A 173 -1.76 15.61 4.66
CA SER A 173 -1.44 16.61 3.64
C SER A 173 -1.13 15.97 2.30
N ARG A 174 -1.77 16.46 1.24
CA ARG A 174 -1.61 15.94 -0.13
C ARG A 174 -0.34 16.47 -0.77
N LEU A 175 0.47 15.56 -1.30
CA LEU A 175 1.70 15.88 -2.04
C LEU A 175 1.47 16.04 -3.54
N LYS A 176 0.69 15.14 -4.13
CA LYS A 176 0.42 15.11 -5.57
C LYS A 176 -0.92 14.43 -5.85
N GLU A 177 -1.57 14.81 -6.93
CA GLU A 177 -2.72 14.09 -7.48
C GLU A 177 -2.64 13.94 -8.99
N LEU A 178 -3.36 12.95 -9.53
CA LEU A 178 -3.39 12.64 -10.96
C LEU A 178 -4.74 11.99 -11.28
N SER A 179 -5.47 12.56 -12.24
CA SER A 179 -6.68 11.94 -12.79
C SER A 179 -6.31 10.86 -13.83
N LEU A 180 -6.98 9.69 -13.77
CA LEU A 180 -6.73 8.52 -14.63
C LEU A 180 -7.55 8.56 -15.94
#